data_6a6e1910313b77d3c47e10b0d482e9a2
#
_entry.id   6a6e1910313b77d3c47e10b0d482e9a2
#
_cell.length_a   1.000
_cell.length_b   1.000
_cell.length_c   1.000
_cell.angle_alpha   90.00
_cell.angle_beta   90.00
_cell.angle_gamma   90.00
#
_symmetry.space_group_name_H-M   'P 1'
#
loop_
_entity.id
_entity.type
_entity.pdbx_description
1 polymer ?
#
loop_
_entity_poly.entity_id
_entity_poly.type
_entity_poly.pdbx_seq_one_letter_code
_entity_poly.pdbx_strand_id
1 'polypeptide(L)'
;GQEKNLTTSSIARMNLFLHGIEDFQIVRGDTLRNPAFFEGDRLANFDCVIANPPFSLEKWGEELWINDPFGRNFAGLPPSSSGDFAWVQHMVKSMAEGAGRMAVVLPQGALFRKGAEGSIRQKLLEMDLVEAVIGLAPNLFYGTGLAACILVLRKKKPAQRRKKVMIADASRLFRRGRAQNY
;
A
#
# COMPACT_ATOMS: atom_id res chain seq x y z
N GLY A 1 -7.33 -7.38 9.14
CA GLY A 1 -7.35 -6.17 8.28
C GLY A 1 -8.27 -5.08 8.80
N GLN A 2 -8.17 -3.89 8.21
CA GLN A 2 -9.01 -2.75 8.56
C GLN A 2 -9.67 -2.19 7.29
N GLU A 3 -10.99 -1.95 7.35
CA GLU A 3 -11.79 -1.46 6.23
C GLU A 3 -12.82 -0.43 6.72
N LYS A 4 -12.88 0.72 6.04
CA LYS A 4 -13.78 1.83 6.41
C LYS A 4 -15.23 1.55 6.03
N ASN A 5 -15.47 0.95 4.87
CA ASN A 5 -16.79 0.68 4.34
C ASN A 5 -17.42 -0.55 5.01
N LEU A 6 -18.66 -0.41 5.52
CA LEU A 6 -19.37 -1.48 6.21
C LEU A 6 -19.61 -2.68 5.30
N THR A 7 -20.10 -2.44 4.09
CA THR A 7 -20.39 -3.51 3.12
C THR A 7 -19.12 -4.26 2.73
N THR A 8 -18.05 -3.53 2.41
CA THR A 8 -16.76 -4.13 2.05
C THR A 8 -16.16 -4.93 3.20
N SER A 9 -16.26 -4.44 4.45
CA SER A 9 -15.79 -5.21 5.61
C SER A 9 -16.58 -6.49 5.84
N SER A 10 -17.89 -6.48 5.58
CA SER A 10 -18.74 -7.65 5.67
C SER A 10 -18.43 -8.67 4.57
N ILE A 11 -18.22 -8.19 3.34
CA ILE A 11 -17.78 -9.03 2.20
C ILE A 11 -16.43 -9.68 2.50
N ALA A 12 -15.47 -8.92 3.05
CA ALA A 12 -14.16 -9.44 3.41
C ALA A 12 -14.26 -10.60 4.42
N ARG A 13 -15.06 -10.45 5.47
CA ARG A 13 -15.30 -11.51 6.45
C ARG A 13 -15.94 -12.74 5.83
N MET A 14 -17.00 -12.54 5.03
CA MET A 14 -17.66 -13.63 4.33
C MET A 14 -16.70 -14.36 3.38
N ASN A 15 -15.87 -13.62 2.64
CA ASN A 15 -14.91 -14.19 1.73
C ASN A 15 -13.88 -15.07 2.46
N LEU A 16 -13.31 -14.60 3.57
CA LEU A 16 -12.38 -15.37 4.39
C LEU A 16 -13.03 -16.65 4.92
N PHE A 17 -14.24 -16.54 5.46
CA PHE A 17 -15.00 -17.68 5.96
C PHE A 17 -15.26 -18.73 4.87
N LEU A 18 -15.73 -18.30 3.68
CA LEU A 18 -15.98 -19.20 2.56
C LEU A 18 -14.73 -19.91 2.04
N HIS A 19 -13.54 -19.33 2.27
CA HIS A 19 -12.26 -19.96 1.96
C HIS A 19 -11.67 -20.79 3.10
N GLY A 20 -12.47 -21.06 4.15
CA GLY A 20 -12.05 -21.89 5.28
C GLY A 20 -11.05 -21.22 6.22
N ILE A 21 -10.91 -19.90 6.16
CA ILE A 21 -10.07 -19.14 7.09
C ILE A 21 -10.95 -18.69 8.25
N GLU A 22 -10.75 -19.30 9.42
CA GLU A 22 -11.56 -19.05 10.61
C GLU A 22 -10.89 -18.07 11.58
N ASP A 23 -9.57 -18.08 11.65
CA ASP A 23 -8.78 -17.16 12.48
C ASP A 23 -8.42 -15.91 11.70
N PHE A 24 -9.28 -14.90 11.77
CA PHE A 24 -9.04 -13.60 11.17
C PHE A 24 -9.67 -12.45 11.98
N GLN A 25 -9.15 -11.26 11.80
CA GLN A 25 -9.70 -10.04 12.38
C GLN A 25 -9.89 -8.97 11.30
N ILE A 26 -11.13 -8.53 11.12
CA ILE A 26 -11.50 -7.41 10.25
C ILE A 26 -12.15 -6.32 11.12
N VAL A 27 -11.46 -5.22 11.32
CA VAL A 27 -11.92 -4.07 12.10
C VAL A 27 -12.48 -3.01 11.16
N ARG A 28 -13.65 -2.46 11.51
CA ARG A 28 -14.22 -1.33 10.78
C ARG A 28 -13.55 -0.03 11.23
N GLY A 29 -12.99 0.73 10.31
CA GLY A 29 -12.39 2.03 10.62
C GLY A 29 -11.52 2.58 9.48
N ASP A 30 -11.20 3.87 9.58
CA ASP A 30 -10.35 4.58 8.65
C ASP A 30 -8.88 4.42 9.06
N THR A 31 -8.14 3.59 8.32
CA THR A 31 -6.75 3.23 8.63
C THR A 31 -5.80 4.44 8.69
N LEU A 32 -5.99 5.42 7.81
CA LEU A 32 -5.10 6.58 7.78
C LEU A 32 -5.37 7.54 8.92
N ARG A 33 -6.65 7.70 9.31
CA ARG A 33 -7.05 8.59 10.40
C ARG A 33 -6.96 7.92 11.77
N ASN A 34 -7.36 6.66 11.85
CA ASN A 34 -7.46 5.93 13.11
C ASN A 34 -7.08 4.45 12.90
N PRO A 35 -5.80 4.11 12.86
CA PRO A 35 -5.36 2.72 12.77
C PRO A 35 -5.88 1.91 13.96
N ALA A 36 -6.18 0.63 13.77
CA ALA A 36 -6.86 -0.21 14.75
C ALA A 36 -6.02 -1.35 15.32
N PHE A 37 -4.83 -1.61 14.79
CA PHE A 37 -3.98 -2.71 15.23
C PHE A 37 -2.74 -2.19 15.95
N PHE A 38 -2.61 -2.57 17.21
CA PHE A 38 -1.55 -2.10 18.10
C PHE A 38 -0.91 -3.25 18.89
N GLU A 39 0.36 -3.06 19.24
CA GLU A 39 1.11 -3.81 20.22
C GLU A 39 1.68 -2.81 21.24
N GLY A 40 1.01 -2.67 22.40
CA GLY A 40 1.26 -1.59 23.33
C GLY A 40 0.97 -0.23 22.68
N ASP A 41 1.93 0.68 22.73
CA ASP A 41 1.82 2.04 22.19
C ASP A 41 2.25 2.16 20.71
N ARG A 42 2.54 1.05 20.05
CA ARG A 42 3.02 1.02 18.67
C ARG A 42 2.01 0.35 17.74
N LEU A 43 2.10 0.65 16.45
CA LEU A 43 1.38 -0.11 15.44
C LEU A 43 1.84 -1.58 15.48
N ALA A 44 0.89 -2.50 15.40
CA ALA A 44 1.18 -3.92 15.28
C ALA A 44 2.01 -4.21 14.02
N ASN A 45 2.91 -5.18 14.13
CA ASN A 45 3.82 -5.57 13.08
C ASN A 45 3.41 -6.91 12.45
N PHE A 46 3.55 -6.99 11.13
CA PHE A 46 3.16 -8.14 10.34
C PHE A 46 4.30 -8.55 9.38
N ASP A 47 4.48 -9.85 9.18
CA ASP A 47 5.46 -10.38 8.23
C ASP A 47 5.10 -10.05 6.78
N CYS A 48 3.80 -9.97 6.48
CA CYS A 48 3.29 -9.63 5.17
C CYS A 48 2.15 -8.61 5.26
N VAL A 49 2.30 -7.49 4.56
CA VAL A 49 1.28 -6.43 4.48
C VAL A 49 0.89 -6.24 3.04
N ILE A 50 -0.38 -6.46 2.70
CA ILE A 50 -0.89 -6.29 1.33
C ILE A 50 -2.10 -5.36 1.31
N ALA A 51 -2.19 -4.51 0.30
CA ALA A 51 -3.35 -3.65 0.11
C ALA A 51 -3.56 -3.27 -1.36
N ASN A 52 -4.81 -3.02 -1.70
CA ASN A 52 -5.24 -2.28 -2.88
C ASN A 52 -6.08 -1.09 -2.40
N PRO A 53 -5.45 0.00 -1.96
CA PRO A 53 -6.15 1.16 -1.43
C PRO A 53 -6.85 1.95 -2.54
N PRO A 54 -7.81 2.83 -2.20
CA PRO A 54 -8.40 3.74 -3.18
C PRO A 54 -7.32 4.65 -3.77
N PHE A 55 -7.29 4.74 -5.12
CA PHE A 55 -6.29 5.52 -5.84
C PHE A 55 -6.49 7.02 -5.64
N SER A 56 -5.40 7.74 -5.40
CA SER A 56 -5.35 9.20 -5.30
C SER A 56 -6.42 9.78 -4.36
N LEU A 57 -6.60 9.16 -3.21
CA LEU A 57 -7.57 9.60 -2.21
C LEU A 57 -7.26 11.03 -1.75
N GLU A 58 -8.18 11.96 -2.00
CA GLU A 58 -8.09 13.33 -1.51
C GLU A 58 -8.59 13.46 -0.06
N LYS A 59 -8.13 14.51 0.65
CA LYS A 59 -8.55 14.81 2.03
C LYS A 59 -8.47 13.59 2.96
N TRP A 60 -7.40 12.83 2.82
CA TRP A 60 -7.19 11.54 3.48
C TRP A 60 -6.87 11.67 4.99
N GLY A 61 -6.77 12.90 5.52
CA GLY A 61 -6.47 13.17 6.94
C GLY A 61 -5.05 13.66 7.16
N GLU A 62 -4.47 14.35 6.19
CA GLU A 62 -3.11 14.89 6.22
C GLU A 62 -2.85 15.77 7.46
N GLU A 63 -3.86 16.45 7.94
CA GLU A 63 -3.80 17.31 9.14
C GLU A 63 -3.40 16.52 10.39
N LEU A 64 -3.79 15.25 10.48
CA LEU A 64 -3.45 14.36 11.59
C LEU A 64 -2.02 13.82 11.49
N TRP A 65 -1.46 13.86 10.28
CA TRP A 65 -0.13 13.30 10.02
C TRP A 65 1.01 14.27 10.25
N ILE A 66 0.73 15.56 10.42
CA ILE A 66 1.75 16.57 10.76
C ILE A 66 2.46 16.17 12.05
N ASN A 67 1.70 15.75 13.06
CA ASN A 67 2.19 15.28 14.34
C ASN A 67 1.73 13.83 14.59
N ASP A 68 1.98 12.94 13.63
CA ASP A 68 1.53 11.56 13.72
C ASP A 68 2.19 10.83 14.90
N PRO A 69 1.42 10.33 15.89
CA PRO A 69 1.98 9.68 17.07
C PRO A 69 2.71 8.37 16.75
N PHE A 70 2.45 7.79 15.57
CA PHE A 70 3.08 6.55 15.11
C PHE A 70 4.28 6.79 14.19
N GLY A 71 4.61 8.06 13.90
CA GLY A 71 5.70 8.45 13.02
C GLY A 71 5.57 7.89 11.60
N ARG A 72 4.34 7.83 11.08
CA ARG A 72 4.08 7.32 9.71
C ARG A 72 4.56 8.27 8.63
N ASN A 73 4.76 9.55 8.95
CA ASN A 73 5.30 10.56 8.03
C ASN A 73 6.84 10.55 7.93
N PHE A 74 7.49 9.42 8.24
CA PHE A 74 8.95 9.29 8.32
C PHE A 74 9.71 9.63 7.04
N ALA A 75 9.08 9.45 5.88
CA ALA A 75 9.66 9.81 4.59
C ALA A 75 9.18 11.18 4.07
N GLY A 76 8.25 11.82 4.76
CA GLY A 76 7.67 13.11 4.44
C GLY A 76 6.14 13.08 4.45
N LEU A 77 5.51 14.25 4.49
CA LEU A 77 4.06 14.38 4.45
C LEU A 77 3.57 14.31 2.99
N PRO A 78 2.70 13.35 2.63
CA PRO A 78 2.07 13.31 1.32
C PRO A 78 1.14 14.51 1.10
N PRO A 79 0.90 14.93 -0.15
CA PRO A 79 0.00 16.06 -0.42
C PRO A 79 -1.46 15.71 -0.07
N SER A 80 -2.25 16.71 0.31
CA SER A 80 -3.69 16.56 0.59
C SER A 80 -4.49 16.01 -0.60
N SER A 81 -4.00 16.25 -1.81
CA SER A 81 -4.61 15.80 -3.06
C SER A 81 -4.36 14.31 -3.39
N SER A 82 -3.50 13.60 -2.63
CA SER A 82 -3.21 12.19 -2.88
C SER A 82 -2.66 11.48 -1.64
N GLY A 83 -3.42 10.54 -1.13
CA GLY A 83 -3.03 9.65 -0.02
C GLY A 83 -2.20 8.44 -0.42
N ASP A 84 -1.78 8.29 -1.69
CA ASP A 84 -1.09 7.09 -2.18
C ASP A 84 0.14 6.75 -1.32
N PHE A 85 0.99 7.73 -1.01
CA PHE A 85 2.15 7.52 -0.14
C PHE A 85 1.84 7.56 1.36
N ALA A 86 0.66 7.98 1.77
CA ALA A 86 0.21 7.76 3.15
C ALA A 86 -0.03 6.26 3.39
N TRP A 87 -0.71 5.58 2.47
CA TRP A 87 -0.86 4.13 2.51
C TRP A 87 0.49 3.41 2.54
N VAL A 88 1.40 3.77 1.64
CA VAL A 88 2.75 3.18 1.60
C VAL A 88 3.46 3.31 2.94
N GLN A 89 3.49 4.51 3.51
CA GLN A 89 4.19 4.78 4.77
C GLN A 89 3.53 4.08 5.97
N HIS A 90 2.18 4.04 6.03
CA HIS A 90 1.47 3.27 7.03
C HIS A 90 1.83 1.77 6.96
N MET A 91 1.81 1.20 5.76
CA MET A 91 2.17 -0.21 5.54
C MET A 91 3.63 -0.50 5.91
N VAL A 92 4.56 0.40 5.59
CA VAL A 92 5.98 0.27 6.00
C VAL A 92 6.12 0.24 7.53
N LYS A 93 5.35 1.08 8.24
CA LYS A 93 5.34 1.10 9.72
C LYS A 93 4.70 -0.14 10.32
N SER A 94 3.86 -0.84 9.59
CA SER A 94 3.22 -2.09 9.99
C SER A 94 3.99 -3.35 9.55
N MET A 95 5.15 -3.20 8.91
CA MET A 95 6.02 -4.35 8.59
C MET A 95 6.89 -4.76 9.76
N ALA A 96 7.00 -6.06 10.02
CA ALA A 96 7.95 -6.62 10.98
C ALA A 96 9.39 -6.22 10.66
N GLU A 97 10.16 -5.83 11.68
CA GLU A 97 11.47 -5.20 11.51
C GLU A 97 12.52 -6.08 10.81
N GLY A 98 12.48 -7.37 10.97
CA GLY A 98 13.49 -8.29 10.41
C GLY A 98 13.20 -8.66 8.96
N ALA A 99 12.06 -9.32 8.73
CA ALA A 99 11.72 -9.98 7.46
C ALA A 99 10.48 -9.40 6.79
N GLY A 100 9.84 -8.40 7.39
CA GLY A 100 8.57 -7.83 6.91
C GLY A 100 8.64 -7.39 5.45
N ARG A 101 7.61 -7.75 4.70
CA ARG A 101 7.41 -7.39 3.29
C ARG A 101 6.03 -6.82 3.07
N MET A 102 5.92 -5.95 2.11
CA MET A 102 4.63 -5.44 1.68
C MET A 102 4.50 -5.42 0.16
N ALA A 103 3.27 -5.48 -0.32
CA ALA A 103 2.92 -5.22 -1.70
C ALA A 103 1.66 -4.34 -1.74
N VAL A 104 1.71 -3.28 -2.52
CA VAL A 104 0.59 -2.35 -2.66
C VAL A 104 0.32 -2.05 -4.13
N VAL A 105 -0.95 -2.05 -4.50
CA VAL A 105 -1.38 -1.59 -5.82
C VAL A 105 -1.55 -0.09 -5.79
N LEU A 106 -0.91 0.62 -6.72
CA LEU A 106 -0.97 2.07 -6.83
C LEU A 106 -1.25 2.48 -8.28
N PRO A 107 -1.81 3.67 -8.52
CA PRO A 107 -1.87 4.21 -9.88
C PRO A 107 -0.45 4.45 -10.38
N GLN A 108 -0.20 4.20 -11.66
CA GLN A 108 1.13 4.35 -12.26
C GLN A 108 1.71 5.75 -12.04
N GLY A 109 0.86 6.78 -11.91
CA GLY A 109 1.26 8.15 -11.57
C GLY A 109 2.11 8.26 -10.29
N ALA A 110 1.90 7.37 -9.32
CA ALA A 110 2.70 7.31 -8.10
C ALA A 110 4.21 7.12 -8.37
N LEU A 111 4.59 6.58 -9.53
CA LEU A 111 5.99 6.34 -9.90
C LEU A 111 6.72 7.60 -10.39
N PHE A 112 6.00 8.61 -10.90
CA PHE A 112 6.63 9.77 -11.56
C PHE A 112 6.11 11.14 -11.13
N ARG A 113 5.03 11.24 -10.36
CA ARG A 113 4.57 12.54 -9.82
C ARG A 113 5.68 13.19 -9.01
N LYS A 114 5.86 14.51 -9.18
CA LYS A 114 6.91 15.32 -8.55
C LYS A 114 6.45 15.88 -7.18
N GLY A 115 7.21 16.80 -6.62
CA GLY A 115 6.92 17.46 -5.34
C GLY A 115 7.07 16.50 -4.16
N ALA A 116 6.16 16.59 -3.19
CA ALA A 116 6.22 15.80 -1.96
C ALA A 116 6.29 14.28 -2.22
N GLU A 117 5.51 13.76 -3.19
CA GLU A 117 5.56 12.35 -3.55
C GLU A 117 6.93 11.96 -4.14
N GLY A 118 7.55 12.84 -4.93
CA GLY A 118 8.91 12.63 -5.44
C GLY A 118 9.96 12.52 -4.32
N SER A 119 9.89 13.41 -3.34
CA SER A 119 10.79 13.41 -2.18
C SER A 119 10.60 12.15 -1.31
N ILE A 120 9.36 11.72 -1.12
CA ILE A 120 9.05 10.48 -0.38
C ILE A 120 9.62 9.26 -1.10
N ARG A 121 9.42 9.15 -2.44
CA ARG A 121 10.01 8.05 -3.23
C ARG A 121 11.52 8.01 -3.12
N GLN A 122 12.17 9.18 -3.23
CA GLN A 122 13.61 9.29 -3.07
C GLN A 122 14.05 8.72 -1.73
N LYS A 123 13.41 9.15 -0.64
CA LYS A 123 13.75 8.71 0.70
C LYS A 123 13.53 7.20 0.91
N LEU A 124 12.46 6.63 0.36
CA LEU A 124 12.22 5.18 0.39
C LEU A 124 13.30 4.39 -0.37
N LEU A 125 13.84 4.94 -1.46
CA LEU A 125 14.95 4.37 -2.21
C LEU A 125 16.28 4.49 -1.44
N GLU A 126 16.56 5.65 -0.85
CA GLU A 126 17.75 5.88 -0.01
C GLU A 126 17.80 4.95 1.21
N MET A 127 16.63 4.67 1.79
CA MET A 127 16.48 3.69 2.89
C MET A 127 16.55 2.23 2.42
N ASP A 128 16.72 1.99 1.12
CA ASP A 128 16.80 0.67 0.49
C ASP A 128 15.55 -0.21 0.73
N LEU A 129 14.38 0.39 0.90
CA LEU A 129 13.14 -0.33 1.16
C LEU A 129 12.48 -0.90 -0.10
N VAL A 130 12.59 -0.23 -1.25
CA VAL A 130 11.92 -0.63 -2.49
C VAL A 130 12.59 -1.86 -3.09
N GLU A 131 11.90 -3.02 -3.06
CA GLU A 131 12.41 -4.30 -3.60
C GLU A 131 12.06 -4.47 -5.09
N ALA A 132 10.81 -4.13 -5.48
CA ALA A 132 10.37 -4.26 -6.86
C ALA A 132 9.28 -3.25 -7.24
N VAL A 133 9.22 -2.95 -8.53
CA VAL A 133 8.12 -2.24 -9.20
C VAL A 133 7.64 -3.10 -10.36
N ILE A 134 6.35 -3.43 -10.39
CA ILE A 134 5.74 -4.25 -11.44
C ILE A 134 4.68 -3.39 -12.13
N GLY A 135 4.93 -3.02 -13.37
CA GLY A 135 3.96 -2.28 -14.22
C GLY A 135 2.87 -3.21 -14.72
N LEU A 136 1.61 -2.84 -14.52
CA LEU A 136 0.44 -3.62 -14.92
C LEU A 136 -0.21 -3.05 -16.17
N ALA A 137 -1.01 -3.87 -16.86
CA ALA A 137 -1.81 -3.42 -18.00
C ALA A 137 -2.87 -2.38 -17.57
N PRO A 138 -3.30 -1.48 -18.48
CA PRO A 138 -4.46 -0.63 -18.23
C PRO A 138 -5.76 -1.46 -18.21
N ASN A 139 -6.84 -0.88 -17.70
CA ASN A 139 -8.17 -1.49 -17.64
C ASN A 139 -8.23 -2.85 -16.88
N LEU A 140 -7.38 -3.07 -15.87
CA LEU A 140 -7.44 -4.25 -15.01
C LEU A 140 -8.37 -4.06 -13.81
N PHE A 141 -8.67 -2.83 -13.42
CA PHE A 141 -9.46 -2.54 -12.23
C PHE A 141 -10.81 -1.96 -12.58
N TYR A 142 -11.84 -2.37 -11.83
CA TYR A 142 -13.20 -1.88 -12.02
C TYR A 142 -13.27 -0.36 -11.83
N GLY A 143 -14.01 0.32 -12.71
CA GLY A 143 -14.28 1.75 -12.59
C GLY A 143 -13.13 2.68 -13.00
N THR A 144 -12.00 2.16 -13.45
CA THR A 144 -10.88 2.98 -13.94
C THR A 144 -10.16 2.36 -15.12
N GLY A 145 -9.84 3.19 -16.12
CA GLY A 145 -8.97 2.82 -17.24
C GLY A 145 -7.48 3.04 -16.95
N LEU A 146 -7.13 3.55 -15.76
CA LEU A 146 -5.76 3.88 -15.44
C LEU A 146 -4.89 2.63 -15.35
N ALA A 147 -3.67 2.73 -15.88
CA ALA A 147 -2.64 1.75 -15.63
C ALA A 147 -2.20 1.84 -14.16
N ALA A 148 -2.04 0.68 -13.54
CA ALA A 148 -1.55 0.57 -12.18
C ALA A 148 -0.17 -0.07 -12.13
N CYS A 149 0.44 -0.05 -10.97
CA CYS A 149 1.65 -0.80 -10.66
C CYS A 149 1.51 -1.50 -9.30
N ILE A 150 2.29 -2.54 -9.09
CA ILE A 150 2.52 -3.11 -7.78
C ILE A 150 3.87 -2.63 -7.29
N LEU A 151 3.87 -1.95 -6.15
CA LEU A 151 5.08 -1.55 -5.45
C LEU A 151 5.34 -2.56 -4.32
N VAL A 152 6.49 -3.21 -4.37
CA VAL A 152 6.93 -4.18 -3.35
C VAL A 152 8.04 -3.57 -2.52
N LEU A 153 7.85 -3.54 -1.20
CA LEU A 153 8.86 -3.09 -0.25
C LEU A 153 9.23 -4.21 0.72
N ARG A 154 10.41 -4.10 1.28
CA ARG A 154 10.96 -5.03 2.26
C ARG A 154 11.77 -4.29 3.31
N LYS A 155 11.57 -4.62 4.59
CA LYS A 155 12.32 -4.00 5.70
C LYS A 155 13.81 -4.23 5.59
N LYS A 156 14.23 -5.46 5.28
CA LYS A 156 15.63 -5.82 5.16
C LYS A 156 15.86 -6.71 3.95
N LYS A 157 16.51 -6.18 2.94
CA LYS A 157 16.86 -6.95 1.74
C LYS A 157 18.02 -7.91 2.00
N PRO A 158 18.01 -9.12 1.40
CA PRO A 158 19.16 -10.00 1.40
C PRO A 158 20.35 -9.33 0.69
N ALA A 159 21.56 -9.73 1.05
CA ALA A 159 22.81 -9.08 0.59
C ALA A 159 22.88 -8.88 -0.94
N GLN A 160 22.43 -9.89 -1.71
CA GLN A 160 22.48 -9.87 -3.18
C GLN A 160 21.52 -8.84 -3.82
N ARG A 161 20.51 -8.38 -3.07
CA ARG A 161 19.46 -7.44 -3.52
C ARG A 161 19.61 -6.04 -2.93
N ARG A 162 20.58 -5.82 -2.05
CA ARG A 162 20.82 -4.49 -1.46
C ARG A 162 21.10 -3.46 -2.54
N LYS A 163 20.51 -2.26 -2.40
CA LYS A 163 20.64 -1.13 -3.34
C LYS A 163 20.22 -1.47 -4.77
N LYS A 164 19.41 -2.51 -4.95
CA LYS A 164 18.84 -2.90 -6.24
C LYS A 164 17.33 -2.88 -6.17
N VAL A 165 16.71 -2.48 -7.27
CA VAL A 165 15.25 -2.54 -7.47
C VAL A 165 14.99 -3.36 -8.73
N MET A 166 14.12 -4.34 -8.62
CA MET A 166 13.63 -5.09 -9.78
C MET A 166 12.55 -4.25 -10.48
N ILE A 167 12.68 -4.03 -11.77
CA ILE A 167 11.63 -3.44 -12.60
C ILE A 167 11.10 -4.55 -13.52
N ALA A 168 9.79 -4.80 -13.43
CA ALA A 168 9.11 -5.77 -14.28
C ALA A 168 8.00 -5.09 -15.08
N ASP A 169 8.02 -5.26 -16.39
CA ASP A 169 6.95 -4.80 -17.27
C ASP A 169 6.00 -5.96 -17.55
N ALA A 170 4.85 -5.95 -16.86
CA ALA A 170 3.74 -6.87 -17.07
C ALA A 170 2.58 -6.23 -17.86
N SER A 171 2.79 -5.08 -18.50
CA SER A 171 1.75 -4.33 -19.20
C SER A 171 1.13 -5.08 -20.38
N ARG A 172 1.80 -6.12 -20.89
CA ARG A 172 1.33 -6.99 -21.97
C ARG A 172 0.81 -8.36 -21.48
N LEU A 173 0.91 -8.65 -20.17
CA LEU A 173 0.50 -9.91 -19.57
C LEU A 173 -0.96 -9.81 -19.11
N PHE A 174 -1.90 -9.83 -20.05
CA PHE A 174 -3.32 -9.81 -19.75
C PHE A 174 -4.13 -10.56 -20.81
N ARG A 175 -5.34 -10.97 -20.45
CA ARG A 175 -6.36 -11.42 -21.40
C ARG A 175 -7.37 -10.30 -21.62
N ARG A 176 -7.73 -10.06 -22.86
CA ARG A 176 -8.73 -9.04 -23.21
C ARG A 176 -10.12 -9.57 -22.87
N GLY A 177 -10.81 -8.89 -21.99
CA GLY A 177 -12.21 -9.14 -21.68
C GLY A 177 -13.16 -8.19 -22.38
N ARG A 178 -14.46 -8.39 -22.19
CA ARG A 178 -15.49 -7.56 -22.84
C ARG A 178 -15.56 -6.15 -22.25
N ALA A 179 -15.41 -6.02 -20.94
CA ALA A 179 -15.51 -4.75 -20.20
C ALA A 179 -14.18 -4.31 -19.57
N GLN A 180 -13.30 -5.25 -19.27
CA GLN A 180 -11.99 -5.01 -18.66
C GLN A 180 -10.99 -6.07 -19.09
N ASN A 181 -9.69 -5.82 -18.87
CA ASN A 181 -8.64 -6.80 -19.03
C ASN A 181 -8.54 -7.69 -17.78
N TYR A 182 -7.99 -8.91 -17.94
CA TYR A 182 -7.77 -9.87 -16.85
C TYR A 182 -6.31 -10.30 -16.79
#